data_bfcde7a890fc005029d94fb1ae2e63d6
#
_entry.id   bfcde7a890fc005029d94fb1ae2e63d6
#
_cell.length_a   1.000
_cell.length_b   1.000
_cell.length_c   1.000
_cell.angle_alpha   90.00
_cell.angle_beta   90.00
_cell.angle_gamma   90.00
#
_symmetry.space_group_name_H-M   'P 1'
#
loop_
_entity.id
_entity.type
_entity.pdbx_description
1 polymer ?
#
loop_
_entity_poly.entity_id
_entity_poly.type
_entity_poly.pdbx_seq_one_letter_code
_entity_poly.pdbx_strand_id
1 'polypeptide(L)'
;LYLKGWENVWPPDNFYPNYNFESLAFDSIRHLLWTIPESTLRKDGVPATPENGLANKLRLMAYSWSHGLQDSIGSGMTMYAYQMDAPSTRRKAETYVMGVSELCVLPDGQLLVLEREAFIPKVKLGAFCKCKLYLVNPSNEMSLSDYDHLYQDSPFVKKQLLTEWKTSLSLVKRSFANYEGMCLGPKLEDGSQVLILLSDSQNQYAGVLRDCFKTIVIKKK
;
A
#
# COMPACT_ATOMS: atom_id res chain seq x y z
N LEU A 1 17.91 5.66 -10.64
CA LEU A 1 18.12 4.31 -10.11
C LEU A 1 17.59 3.33 -11.14
N TYR A 2 18.45 2.52 -11.75
CA TYR A 2 18.07 1.58 -12.79
C TYR A 2 18.00 0.17 -12.19
N LEU A 3 16.80 -0.40 -12.14
CA LEU A 3 16.58 -1.78 -11.65
C LEU A 3 16.68 -2.73 -12.84
N LYS A 4 17.76 -3.49 -12.95
CA LYS A 4 17.95 -4.47 -14.02
C LYS A 4 16.81 -5.51 -14.00
N GLY A 5 16.17 -5.73 -15.14
CA GLY A 5 15.00 -6.61 -15.27
C GLY A 5 13.66 -5.91 -15.04
N TRP A 6 13.68 -4.64 -14.65
CA TRP A 6 12.49 -3.82 -14.46
C TRP A 6 11.68 -3.66 -15.75
N GLU A 7 12.36 -3.38 -16.86
CA GLU A 7 11.75 -3.16 -18.15
C GLU A 7 10.96 -4.35 -18.71
N ASN A 8 11.35 -5.58 -18.33
CA ASN A 8 10.66 -6.79 -18.78
C ASN A 8 9.42 -7.12 -17.94
N VAL A 9 9.41 -6.69 -16.68
CA VAL A 9 8.31 -6.96 -15.74
C VAL A 9 7.34 -5.78 -15.66
N TRP A 10 7.85 -4.55 -15.88
CA TRP A 10 7.15 -3.29 -15.62
C TRP A 10 7.23 -2.31 -16.79
N PRO A 11 6.79 -2.68 -18.00
CA PRO A 11 6.69 -1.68 -19.07
C PRO A 11 5.73 -0.56 -18.63
N PRO A 12 6.03 0.71 -18.93
CA PRO A 12 5.23 1.85 -18.49
C PRO A 12 3.74 1.76 -18.87
N ASP A 13 3.43 1.11 -19.98
CA ASP A 13 2.06 0.88 -20.46
C ASP A 13 1.28 -0.17 -19.66
N ASN A 14 1.94 -0.92 -18.76
CA ASN A 14 1.27 -1.87 -17.86
C ASN A 14 0.58 -1.18 -16.68
N PHE A 15 0.88 0.08 -16.41
CA PHE A 15 0.21 0.86 -15.38
C PHE A 15 -1.05 1.54 -15.92
N TYR A 16 -2.05 1.66 -15.09
CA TYR A 16 -3.16 2.57 -15.35
C TYR A 16 -2.74 4.00 -15.03
N PRO A 17 -3.28 5.01 -15.75
CA PRO A 17 -2.98 6.41 -15.46
C PRO A 17 -3.20 6.73 -13.96
N ASN A 18 -2.26 7.44 -13.37
CA ASN A 18 -2.24 7.85 -11.95
C ASN A 18 -2.07 6.72 -10.91
N TYR A 19 -1.81 5.47 -11.36
CA TYR A 19 -1.54 4.34 -10.45
C TYR A 19 -0.13 3.80 -10.70
N ASN A 20 0.83 4.32 -9.95
CA ASN A 20 2.23 3.93 -10.03
C ASN A 20 2.70 3.26 -8.73
N PHE A 21 3.99 3.33 -8.45
CA PHE A 21 4.55 2.97 -7.15
C PHE A 21 4.47 4.17 -6.22
N GLU A 22 3.84 3.98 -5.07
CA GLU A 22 3.74 5.00 -4.01
C GLU A 22 4.45 4.57 -2.73
N SER A 23 4.86 3.31 -2.63
CA SER A 23 5.45 2.76 -1.41
C SER A 23 6.86 2.23 -1.64
N LEU A 24 7.75 2.48 -0.67
CA LEU A 24 9.12 2.00 -0.68
C LEU A 24 9.61 1.80 0.75
N ALA A 25 9.95 0.56 1.12
CA ALA A 25 10.46 0.24 2.44
C ALA A 25 11.79 -0.51 2.36
N PHE A 26 12.77 -0.09 3.18
CA PHE A 26 14.08 -0.71 3.22
C PHE A 26 14.27 -1.55 4.50
N ASP A 27 14.52 -2.84 4.31
CA ASP A 27 14.95 -3.75 5.37
C ASP A 27 16.49 -3.69 5.49
N SER A 28 16.97 -2.91 6.43
CA SER A 28 18.41 -2.74 6.65
C SER A 28 19.09 -3.98 7.25
N ILE A 29 18.32 -4.90 7.84
CA ILE A 29 18.83 -6.13 8.46
C ILE A 29 19.02 -7.21 7.38
N ARG A 30 18.05 -7.34 6.46
CA ARG A 30 18.07 -8.35 5.39
C ARG A 30 18.56 -7.81 4.05
N HIS A 31 18.86 -6.51 4.01
CA HIS A 31 19.26 -5.80 2.79
C HIS A 31 18.26 -5.99 1.64
N LEU A 32 16.98 -5.82 1.95
CA LEU A 32 15.88 -5.91 0.98
C LEU A 32 15.20 -4.56 0.80
N LEU A 33 14.91 -4.23 -0.44
CA LEU A 33 14.07 -3.10 -0.81
C LEU A 33 12.70 -3.61 -1.21
N TRP A 34 11.68 -3.24 -0.44
CA TRP A 34 10.29 -3.65 -0.66
C TRP A 34 9.50 -2.55 -1.35
N THR A 35 8.71 -2.92 -2.33
CA THR A 35 7.75 -2.03 -3.00
C THR A 35 6.54 -2.82 -3.49
N ILE A 36 5.44 -2.11 -3.76
CA ILE A 36 4.20 -2.66 -4.30
C ILE A 36 3.53 -1.56 -5.15
N PRO A 37 2.98 -1.87 -6.33
CA PRO A 37 2.19 -0.90 -7.09
C PRO A 37 0.95 -0.48 -6.28
N GLU A 38 0.52 0.76 -6.42
CA GLU A 38 -0.69 1.25 -5.74
C GLU A 38 -1.93 0.43 -6.12
N SER A 39 -2.07 0.06 -7.39
CA SER A 39 -3.26 -0.63 -7.90
C SER A 39 -2.93 -1.80 -8.82
N THR A 40 -3.97 -2.51 -9.24
CA THR A 40 -3.88 -3.65 -10.18
C THR A 40 -3.24 -3.21 -11.50
N LEU A 41 -2.26 -3.98 -11.97
CA LEU A 41 -1.64 -3.77 -13.28
C LEU A 41 -2.55 -4.22 -14.41
N ARG A 42 -2.40 -3.63 -15.61
CA ARG A 42 -3.20 -4.01 -16.80
C ARG A 42 -3.12 -5.50 -17.12
N LYS A 43 -1.95 -6.10 -16.98
CA LYS A 43 -1.79 -7.55 -17.19
C LYS A 43 -2.50 -8.42 -16.15
N ASP A 44 -2.80 -7.89 -14.98
CA ASP A 44 -3.43 -8.62 -13.88
C ASP A 44 -4.93 -8.31 -13.74
N GLY A 45 -5.46 -7.40 -14.57
CA GLY A 45 -6.87 -7.06 -14.59
C GLY A 45 -7.15 -5.57 -14.59
N VAL A 46 -8.23 -5.18 -13.92
CA VAL A 46 -8.66 -3.78 -13.81
C VAL A 46 -8.64 -3.32 -12.36
N PRO A 47 -8.38 -2.03 -12.10
CA PRO A 47 -8.46 -1.46 -10.75
C PRO A 47 -9.83 -1.66 -10.10
N ALA A 48 -9.82 -1.82 -8.80
CA ALA A 48 -11.01 -1.89 -7.97
C ALA A 48 -11.81 -0.59 -8.06
N THR A 49 -13.11 -0.69 -8.30
CA THR A 49 -14.04 0.43 -8.24
C THR A 49 -15.31 0.05 -7.48
N PRO A 50 -16.09 1.02 -6.97
CA PRO A 50 -17.37 0.73 -6.36
C PRO A 50 -18.33 -0.02 -7.31
N GLU A 51 -18.27 0.29 -8.60
CA GLU A 51 -19.14 -0.28 -9.62
C GLU A 51 -18.79 -1.73 -9.95
N ASN A 52 -17.48 -2.04 -10.15
CA ASN A 52 -17.07 -3.40 -10.48
C ASN A 52 -16.97 -4.29 -9.24
N GLY A 53 -16.68 -3.70 -8.07
CA GLY A 53 -16.59 -4.39 -6.80
C GLY A 53 -15.50 -5.44 -6.70
N LEU A 54 -14.52 -5.39 -7.58
CA LEU A 54 -13.39 -6.29 -7.58
C LEU A 54 -12.40 -5.92 -6.48
N ALA A 55 -11.60 -6.85 -6.06
CA ALA A 55 -10.45 -6.61 -5.21
C ALA A 55 -9.22 -6.33 -6.09
N ASN A 56 -8.38 -5.36 -5.72
CA ASN A 56 -7.10 -5.16 -6.37
C ASN A 56 -6.17 -6.36 -6.13
N LYS A 57 -5.54 -6.83 -7.20
CA LYS A 57 -4.48 -7.84 -7.18
C LYS A 57 -3.15 -7.17 -7.49
N LEU A 58 -2.24 -7.23 -6.55
CA LEU A 58 -0.99 -6.48 -6.58
C LEU A 58 0.22 -7.43 -6.52
N ARG A 59 1.38 -6.92 -6.90
CA ARG A 59 2.65 -7.64 -6.84
C ARG A 59 3.55 -7.01 -5.80
N LEU A 60 3.63 -7.64 -4.62
CA LEU A 60 4.57 -7.26 -3.57
C LEU A 60 5.97 -7.76 -3.96
N MET A 61 6.93 -6.86 -4.03
CA MET A 61 8.27 -7.16 -4.53
C MET A 61 9.35 -6.87 -3.51
N ALA A 62 10.34 -7.76 -3.46
CA ALA A 62 11.56 -7.60 -2.72
C ALA A 62 12.75 -7.62 -3.68
N TYR A 63 13.59 -6.60 -3.60
CA TYR A 63 14.85 -6.53 -4.33
C TYR A 63 16.02 -6.67 -3.34
N SER A 64 16.96 -7.55 -3.65
CA SER A 64 18.20 -7.62 -2.88
C SER A 64 19.05 -6.37 -3.11
N TRP A 65 19.49 -5.76 -2.01
CA TRP A 65 20.38 -4.59 -2.03
C TRP A 65 21.77 -5.01 -1.57
N SER A 66 22.74 -5.03 -2.47
CA SER A 66 24.14 -5.25 -2.12
C SER A 66 24.88 -3.92 -1.95
N HIS A 67 25.68 -3.79 -0.91
CA HIS A 67 26.50 -2.63 -0.66
C HIS A 67 27.70 -2.61 -1.62
N GLY A 68 27.57 -1.96 -2.77
CA GLY A 68 28.67 -1.68 -3.69
C GLY A 68 28.29 -0.58 -4.67
N LEU A 69 29.14 0.43 -4.80
CA LEU A 69 28.93 1.60 -5.68
C LEU A 69 28.88 1.26 -7.18
N GLN A 70 29.04 0.00 -7.56
CA GLN A 70 29.04 -0.47 -8.96
C GLN A 70 28.00 -1.54 -9.25
N ASP A 71 27.37 -2.11 -8.23
CA ASP A 71 26.38 -3.15 -8.47
C ASP A 71 24.98 -2.55 -8.53
N SER A 72 24.36 -2.67 -9.70
CA SER A 72 22.92 -2.65 -9.86
C SER A 72 22.25 -3.35 -8.68
N ILE A 73 21.14 -2.83 -8.21
CA ILE A 73 20.22 -3.52 -7.29
C ILE A 73 20.21 -4.98 -7.72
N GLY A 74 20.62 -5.85 -6.80
CA GLY A 74 21.16 -7.16 -7.09
C GLY A 74 20.33 -8.06 -7.96
N SER A 75 20.90 -9.10 -8.44
CA SER A 75 20.40 -10.07 -9.40
C SER A 75 19.16 -10.89 -8.95
N GLY A 76 18.52 -10.53 -7.84
CA GLY A 76 17.38 -11.26 -7.30
C GLY A 76 16.19 -10.35 -6.97
N MET A 77 15.13 -10.44 -7.76
CA MET A 77 13.80 -9.95 -7.39
C MET A 77 12.97 -11.15 -6.96
N THR A 78 12.37 -11.06 -5.78
CA THR A 78 11.34 -12.00 -5.34
C THR A 78 9.99 -11.29 -5.37
N MET A 79 8.97 -11.95 -5.88
CA MET A 79 7.64 -11.39 -6.05
C MET A 79 6.60 -12.26 -5.32
N TYR A 80 5.60 -11.62 -4.73
CA TYR A 80 4.50 -12.28 -4.06
C TYR A 80 3.17 -11.71 -4.54
N ALA A 81 2.14 -12.56 -4.64
CA ALA A 81 0.80 -12.07 -4.92
C ALA A 81 0.19 -11.46 -3.65
N TYR A 82 -0.33 -10.25 -3.76
CA TYR A 82 -1.03 -9.56 -2.70
C TYR A 82 -2.44 -9.20 -3.16
N GLN A 83 -3.47 -9.53 -2.37
CA GLN A 83 -4.84 -9.16 -2.66
C GLN A 83 -5.37 -8.19 -1.62
N MET A 84 -5.84 -7.04 -2.08
CA MET A 84 -6.56 -6.10 -1.23
C MET A 84 -7.98 -6.62 -0.92
N ASP A 85 -8.65 -5.98 0.02
CA ASP A 85 -10.08 -6.22 0.20
C ASP A 85 -10.87 -5.59 -0.96
N ALA A 86 -12.12 -6.01 -1.14
CA ALA A 86 -13.02 -5.35 -2.07
C ALA A 86 -13.45 -3.95 -1.56
N PRO A 87 -13.90 -3.05 -2.45
CA PRO A 87 -14.42 -1.74 -2.07
C PRO A 87 -15.49 -1.80 -0.98
N SER A 88 -15.39 -0.91 0.01
CA SER A 88 -16.33 -0.86 1.14
C SER A 88 -17.67 -0.21 0.80
N THR A 89 -17.80 0.36 -0.40
CA THR A 89 -19.00 1.01 -0.90
C THR A 89 -19.33 0.59 -2.32
N ARG A 90 -20.61 0.62 -2.67
CA ARG A 90 -21.13 0.43 -4.05
C ARG A 90 -21.70 1.74 -4.61
N ARG A 91 -21.55 2.84 -3.90
CA ARG A 91 -22.04 4.15 -4.34
C ARG A 91 -21.17 4.65 -5.49
N LYS A 92 -21.81 5.34 -6.44
CA LYS A 92 -21.10 6.02 -7.53
C LYS A 92 -20.22 7.13 -6.97
N ALA A 93 -18.96 7.14 -7.38
CA ALA A 93 -17.98 8.17 -7.06
C ALA A 93 -17.79 9.14 -8.23
N GLU A 94 -17.40 10.38 -7.95
CA GLU A 94 -16.80 11.27 -8.94
C GLU A 94 -15.30 11.03 -9.02
N THR A 95 -14.68 10.86 -7.84
CA THR A 95 -13.28 10.44 -7.72
C THR A 95 -13.20 9.24 -6.78
N TYR A 96 -12.51 8.21 -7.20
CA TYR A 96 -12.29 7.02 -6.41
C TYR A 96 -10.86 6.52 -6.60
N VAL A 97 -10.19 6.28 -5.51
CA VAL A 97 -8.85 5.69 -5.50
C VAL A 97 -8.82 4.61 -4.43
N MET A 98 -8.37 3.43 -4.80
CA MET A 98 -8.18 2.32 -3.87
C MET A 98 -6.87 1.63 -4.15
N GLY A 99 -5.98 1.61 -3.17
CA GLY A 99 -4.64 1.07 -3.36
C GLY A 99 -3.87 0.89 -2.06
N VAL A 100 -2.65 0.37 -2.21
CA VAL A 100 -1.65 0.40 -1.16
C VAL A 100 -0.90 1.71 -1.26
N SER A 101 -0.97 2.51 -0.20
CA SER A 101 -0.35 3.83 -0.15
C SER A 101 1.04 3.82 0.50
N GLU A 102 1.33 2.84 1.37
CA GLU A 102 2.65 2.78 2.00
C GLU A 102 2.98 1.39 2.54
N LEU A 103 4.27 1.10 2.64
CA LEU A 103 4.87 -0.07 3.28
C LEU A 103 5.81 0.36 4.43
N CYS A 104 5.91 -0.47 5.46
CA CYS A 104 6.93 -0.31 6.49
C CYS A 104 7.43 -1.68 6.95
N VAL A 105 8.76 -1.83 7.07
CA VAL A 105 9.37 -3.09 7.52
C VAL A 105 9.54 -3.07 9.03
N LEU A 106 9.10 -4.13 9.69
CA LEU A 106 9.37 -4.38 11.10
C LEU A 106 10.75 -5.05 11.28
N PRO A 107 11.39 -4.91 12.45
CA PRO A 107 12.73 -5.48 12.69
C PRO A 107 12.81 -7.01 12.52
N ASP A 108 11.71 -7.71 12.68
CA ASP A 108 11.60 -9.16 12.45
C ASP A 108 11.40 -9.57 10.98
N GLY A 109 11.28 -8.59 10.07
CA GLY A 109 11.11 -8.77 8.63
C GLY A 109 9.67 -8.89 8.17
N GLN A 110 8.71 -8.79 9.08
CA GLN A 110 7.32 -8.63 8.69
C GLN A 110 7.07 -7.24 8.10
N LEU A 111 6.05 -7.13 7.26
CA LEU A 111 5.66 -5.89 6.63
C LEU A 111 4.36 -5.36 7.22
N LEU A 112 4.33 -4.08 7.46
CA LEU A 112 3.10 -3.32 7.62
C LEU A 112 2.68 -2.78 6.27
N VAL A 113 1.45 -3.04 5.87
CA VAL A 113 0.87 -2.62 4.59
C VAL A 113 -0.30 -1.69 4.89
N LEU A 114 -0.23 -0.47 4.39
CA LEU A 114 -1.31 0.52 4.51
C LEU A 114 -2.18 0.48 3.26
N GLU A 115 -3.36 -0.12 3.37
CA GLU A 115 -4.40 -0.05 2.34
C GLU A 115 -5.26 1.19 2.55
N ARG A 116 -5.56 1.87 1.46
CA ARG A 116 -6.39 3.08 1.44
C ARG A 116 -7.53 2.95 0.45
N GLU A 117 -8.72 3.41 0.84
CA GLU A 117 -9.88 3.61 -0.02
C GLU A 117 -10.37 5.05 0.13
N ALA A 118 -10.19 5.87 -0.90
CA ALA A 118 -10.67 7.24 -0.96
C ALA A 118 -11.89 7.33 -1.88
N PHE A 119 -13.00 7.80 -1.34
CA PHE A 119 -14.27 7.95 -2.04
C PHE A 119 -14.76 9.39 -1.97
N ILE A 120 -14.93 10.03 -3.12
CA ILE A 120 -15.41 11.41 -3.23
C ILE A 120 -16.63 11.42 -4.15
N PRO A 121 -17.84 11.64 -3.61
CA PRO A 121 -19.05 11.78 -4.42
C PRO A 121 -19.14 13.18 -5.05
N LYS A 122 -19.97 13.35 -6.09
CA LYS A 122 -20.14 14.61 -6.80
C LYS A 122 -20.46 15.81 -5.87
N VAL A 123 -21.27 15.61 -4.84
CA VAL A 123 -21.63 16.65 -3.86
C VAL A 123 -20.61 16.78 -2.74
N LYS A 124 -19.50 16.02 -2.76
CA LYS A 124 -18.43 15.97 -1.75
C LYS A 124 -18.87 15.64 -0.31
N LEU A 125 -20.09 15.96 0.08
CA LEU A 125 -20.65 15.58 1.38
C LEU A 125 -20.77 14.05 1.48
N GLY A 126 -20.19 13.48 2.53
CA GLY A 126 -20.06 12.03 2.69
C GLY A 126 -18.85 11.43 1.97
N ALA A 127 -17.91 12.26 1.48
CA ALA A 127 -16.58 11.80 1.10
C ALA A 127 -15.89 11.16 2.30
N PHE A 128 -15.10 10.13 2.04
CA PHE A 128 -14.36 9.45 3.08
C PHE A 128 -13.01 8.91 2.56
N CYS A 129 -12.08 8.77 3.47
CA CYS A 129 -10.90 7.94 3.31
C CYS A 129 -10.92 6.85 4.39
N LYS A 130 -10.98 5.60 3.97
CA LYS A 130 -10.89 4.42 4.84
C LYS A 130 -9.51 3.82 4.69
N CYS A 131 -8.81 3.67 5.81
CA CYS A 131 -7.49 3.06 5.88
C CYS A 131 -7.57 1.77 6.67
N LYS A 132 -6.79 0.77 6.23
CA LYS A 132 -6.59 -0.49 6.91
C LYS A 132 -5.10 -0.78 7.01
N LEU A 133 -4.65 -1.14 8.19
CA LEU A 133 -3.28 -1.54 8.45
C LEU A 133 -3.21 -3.05 8.59
N TYR A 134 -2.47 -3.69 7.69
CA TYR A 134 -2.25 -5.12 7.68
C TYR A 134 -0.82 -5.48 8.08
N LEU A 135 -0.68 -6.62 8.77
CA LEU A 135 0.58 -7.31 8.97
C LEU A 135 0.69 -8.47 8.00
N VAL A 136 1.85 -8.56 7.34
CA VAL A 136 2.16 -9.59 6.35
C VAL A 136 3.52 -10.19 6.67
N ASN A 137 3.64 -11.51 6.59
CA ASN A 137 4.93 -12.22 6.73
C ASN A 137 5.30 -12.91 5.41
N PRO A 138 6.04 -12.25 4.51
CA PRO A 138 6.35 -12.81 3.20
C PRO A 138 7.25 -14.06 3.26
N SER A 139 8.04 -14.24 4.33
CA SER A 139 8.98 -15.37 4.43
C SER A 139 8.30 -16.74 4.50
N ASN A 140 7.02 -16.78 4.82
CA ASN A 140 6.23 -18.00 4.90
C ASN A 140 5.34 -18.24 3.67
N GLU A 141 5.46 -17.39 2.66
CA GLU A 141 4.56 -17.38 1.52
C GLU A 141 5.25 -17.85 0.24
N MET A 142 4.47 -18.34 -0.70
CA MET A 142 4.97 -18.78 -2.00
C MET A 142 5.37 -17.58 -2.85
N SER A 143 6.60 -17.57 -3.35
CA SER A 143 7.05 -16.56 -4.31
C SER A 143 6.49 -16.84 -5.71
N LEU A 144 6.23 -15.77 -6.43
CA LEU A 144 5.85 -15.80 -7.85
C LEU A 144 7.13 -15.71 -8.67
N SER A 145 7.61 -16.83 -9.25
CA SER A 145 8.81 -16.77 -10.09
C SER A 145 8.49 -16.55 -11.57
N ASP A 146 7.37 -17.08 -12.08
CA ASP A 146 7.09 -17.15 -13.53
C ASP A 146 5.62 -16.85 -13.91
N TYR A 147 4.86 -16.14 -13.07
CA TYR A 147 3.47 -15.83 -13.38
C TYR A 147 3.35 -14.63 -14.32
N ASP A 148 2.85 -14.87 -15.51
CA ASP A 148 2.51 -13.80 -16.43
C ASP A 148 1.30 -12.97 -15.97
N HIS A 149 0.34 -13.59 -15.24
CA HIS A 149 -0.88 -12.95 -14.76
C HIS A 149 -1.23 -13.38 -13.33
N LEU A 150 -1.90 -12.50 -12.57
CA LEU A 150 -2.52 -12.84 -11.30
C LEU A 150 -3.99 -13.23 -11.52
N TYR A 151 -4.33 -14.46 -11.20
CA TYR A 151 -5.70 -14.99 -11.23
C TYR A 151 -6.36 -14.87 -9.85
N GLN A 152 -7.64 -15.28 -9.75
CA GLN A 152 -8.35 -15.27 -8.46
C GLN A 152 -7.86 -16.34 -7.49
N ASP A 153 -7.32 -17.41 -7.99
CA ASP A 153 -6.74 -18.55 -7.27
C ASP A 153 -5.21 -18.47 -7.12
N SER A 154 -4.60 -17.35 -7.48
CA SER A 154 -3.17 -17.12 -7.24
C SER A 154 -2.85 -17.27 -5.75
N PRO A 155 -1.63 -17.72 -5.39
CA PRO A 155 -1.23 -17.92 -4.00
C PRO A 155 -1.00 -16.57 -3.30
N PHE A 156 -2.08 -15.88 -2.96
CA PHE A 156 -1.99 -14.60 -2.27
C PHE A 156 -1.42 -14.74 -0.87
N VAL A 157 -0.53 -13.82 -0.49
CA VAL A 157 0.04 -13.76 0.85
C VAL A 157 -1.06 -13.61 1.89
N LYS A 158 -0.90 -14.29 3.02
CA LYS A 158 -1.79 -14.14 4.16
C LYS A 158 -1.54 -12.79 4.82
N LYS A 159 -2.62 -12.06 5.10
CA LYS A 159 -2.56 -10.77 5.77
C LYS A 159 -3.43 -10.78 7.03
N GLN A 160 -2.95 -10.15 8.10
CA GLN A 160 -3.67 -9.99 9.36
C GLN A 160 -4.05 -8.53 9.54
N LEU A 161 -5.33 -8.22 9.64
CA LEU A 161 -5.80 -6.88 9.96
C LEU A 161 -5.40 -6.52 11.39
N LEU A 162 -4.60 -5.46 11.55
CA LEU A 162 -4.24 -4.91 12.86
C LEU A 162 -5.24 -3.87 13.34
N THR A 163 -5.60 -2.96 12.46
CA THR A 163 -6.58 -1.91 12.75
C THR A 163 -7.14 -1.30 11.47
N GLU A 164 -8.32 -0.69 11.58
CA GLU A 164 -8.90 0.13 10.52
C GLU A 164 -9.45 1.43 11.10
N TRP A 165 -9.49 2.48 10.29
CA TRP A 165 -10.12 3.75 10.64
C TRP A 165 -10.68 4.43 9.40
N LYS A 166 -11.56 5.37 9.63
CA LYS A 166 -12.21 6.15 8.57
C LYS A 166 -12.19 7.62 8.94
N THR A 167 -11.73 8.44 8.01
CA THR A 167 -11.89 9.89 8.05
C THR A 167 -12.98 10.30 7.08
N SER A 168 -13.74 11.33 7.37
CA SER A 168 -14.88 11.71 6.54
C SER A 168 -15.18 13.20 6.56
N LEU A 169 -15.73 13.68 5.45
CA LEU A 169 -16.29 15.02 5.33
C LEU A 169 -17.79 14.97 5.62
N SER A 170 -18.19 15.59 6.72
CA SER A 170 -19.58 15.77 7.09
C SER A 170 -19.84 17.22 7.51
N LEU A 171 -21.09 17.61 7.71
CA LEU A 171 -21.45 18.94 8.20
C LEU A 171 -20.85 19.23 9.59
N VAL A 172 -20.64 18.18 10.40
CA VAL A 172 -20.13 18.28 11.78
C VAL A 172 -18.64 17.93 11.84
N LYS A 173 -18.23 16.86 11.15
CA LYS A 173 -16.85 16.37 11.17
C LYS A 173 -16.12 16.79 9.90
N ARG A 174 -15.05 17.57 10.06
CA ARG A 174 -14.13 17.96 8.98
C ARG A 174 -12.78 17.26 9.17
N SER A 175 -12.80 15.93 9.35
CA SER A 175 -11.60 15.12 9.62
C SER A 175 -11.14 14.34 8.39
N PHE A 176 -11.45 14.83 7.19
CA PHE A 176 -11.07 14.16 5.95
C PHE A 176 -9.56 14.27 5.75
N ALA A 177 -8.88 13.13 5.82
CA ALA A 177 -7.42 13.02 5.72
C ALA A 177 -7.06 11.75 4.93
N ASN A 178 -6.16 11.91 3.98
CA ASN A 178 -5.65 10.89 3.09
C ASN A 178 -4.26 10.46 3.57
N TYR A 179 -4.14 9.33 4.27
CA TYR A 179 -2.87 8.87 4.81
C TYR A 179 -2.05 8.16 3.74
N GLU A 180 -0.85 8.66 3.48
CA GLU A 180 0.04 8.20 2.40
C GLU A 180 1.47 7.93 2.89
N GLY A 181 1.86 8.43 4.06
CA GLY A 181 3.18 8.17 4.63
C GLY A 181 3.09 7.35 5.92
N MET A 182 4.05 6.45 6.12
CA MET A 182 4.13 5.62 7.31
C MET A 182 5.58 5.30 7.66
N CYS A 183 5.96 5.46 8.93
CA CYS A 183 7.28 5.06 9.42
C CYS A 183 7.22 4.55 10.86
N LEU A 184 8.24 3.78 11.25
CA LEU A 184 8.42 3.41 12.65
C LEU A 184 8.85 4.64 13.46
N GLY A 185 8.15 4.87 14.55
CA GLY A 185 8.54 5.80 15.61
C GLY A 185 9.38 5.11 16.70
N PRO A 186 9.51 5.73 17.88
CA PRO A 186 10.25 5.15 18.97
C PRO A 186 9.58 3.87 19.53
N LYS A 187 10.39 3.00 20.13
CA LYS A 187 9.87 1.96 21.02
C LYS A 187 9.55 2.56 22.37
N LEU A 188 8.44 2.13 22.95
CA LEU A 188 8.05 2.49 24.30
C LEU A 188 8.76 1.61 25.34
N GLU A 189 8.74 2.00 26.61
CA GLU A 189 9.39 1.29 27.71
C GLU A 189 8.87 -0.15 27.88
N ASP A 190 7.61 -0.40 27.55
CA ASP A 190 6.98 -1.74 27.57
C ASP A 190 7.34 -2.59 26.33
N GLY A 191 8.21 -2.10 25.44
CA GLY A 191 8.62 -2.77 24.20
C GLY A 191 7.65 -2.61 23.04
N SER A 192 6.53 -1.89 23.24
CA SER A 192 5.58 -1.58 22.16
C SER A 192 6.22 -0.70 21.10
N GLN A 193 5.85 -0.90 19.83
CA GLN A 193 6.34 -0.11 18.71
C GLN A 193 5.35 0.99 18.37
N VAL A 194 5.81 2.24 18.35
CA VAL A 194 5.03 3.36 17.79
C VAL A 194 5.14 3.34 16.28
N LEU A 195 4.02 3.52 15.60
CA LEU A 195 3.93 3.79 14.18
C LEU A 195 3.41 5.21 13.99
N ILE A 196 4.06 5.96 13.11
CA ILE A 196 3.69 7.34 12.77
C ILE A 196 3.19 7.34 11.33
N LEU A 197 2.00 7.90 11.12
CA LEU A 197 1.40 8.07 9.81
C LEU A 197 1.24 9.55 9.52
N LEU A 198 1.40 9.91 8.25
CA LEU A 198 1.22 11.26 7.73
C LEU A 198 0.17 11.23 6.61
N SER A 199 -0.74 12.19 6.62
CA SER A 199 -1.65 12.41 5.50
C SER A 199 -1.14 13.50 4.57
N ASP A 200 -1.41 13.34 3.27
CA ASP A 200 -1.21 14.37 2.26
C ASP A 200 -2.52 15.12 2.01
N SER A 201 -2.48 16.44 2.17
CA SER A 201 -3.62 17.33 1.88
C SER A 201 -3.83 17.58 0.40
N GLN A 202 -2.93 17.12 -0.47
CA GLN A 202 -2.95 17.40 -1.91
C GLN A 202 -3.19 18.90 -2.19
N ASN A 203 -2.33 19.74 -1.59
CA ASN A 203 -2.47 21.20 -1.64
C ASN A 203 -3.83 21.70 -1.12
N GLN A 204 -4.31 21.12 -0.02
CA GLN A 204 -5.60 21.42 0.59
C GLN A 204 -6.78 21.25 -0.38
N TYR A 205 -6.76 20.12 -1.13
CA TYR A 205 -7.76 19.82 -2.14
C TYR A 205 -9.18 20.18 -1.69
N ALA A 206 -9.84 21.04 -2.48
CA ALA A 206 -11.19 21.56 -2.22
C ALA A 206 -11.34 22.25 -0.86
N GLY A 207 -10.27 22.68 -0.20
CA GLY A 207 -10.30 23.29 1.14
C GLY A 207 -10.68 22.35 2.27
N VAL A 208 -10.65 21.02 2.04
CA VAL A 208 -11.20 20.02 2.97
C VAL A 208 -10.18 18.97 3.41
N LEU A 209 -9.21 18.63 2.57
CA LEU A 209 -8.10 17.77 2.95
C LEU A 209 -7.13 18.52 3.86
N ARG A 210 -6.55 17.83 4.83
CA ARG A 210 -5.61 18.39 5.79
C ARG A 210 -4.41 17.49 5.98
N ASP A 211 -3.25 18.10 6.21
CA ASP A 211 -2.07 17.40 6.68
C ASP A 211 -2.25 17.09 8.17
N CYS A 212 -2.16 15.84 8.51
CA CYS A 212 -2.35 15.33 9.87
C CYS A 212 -1.34 14.25 10.18
N PHE A 213 -0.86 14.23 11.41
CA PHE A 213 -0.17 13.08 11.96
C PHE A 213 -1.16 12.19 12.73
N LYS A 214 -0.95 10.90 12.62
CA LYS A 214 -1.63 9.88 13.42
C LYS A 214 -0.58 8.92 13.97
N THR A 215 -0.71 8.59 15.25
CA THR A 215 0.13 7.56 15.87
C THR A 215 -0.70 6.31 16.18
N ILE A 216 -0.09 5.15 16.00
CA ILE A 216 -0.63 3.85 16.37
C ILE A 216 0.42 3.16 17.24
N VAL A 217 0.00 2.53 18.33
CA VAL A 217 0.89 1.72 19.19
C VAL A 217 0.61 0.25 18.91
N ILE A 218 1.61 -0.44 18.39
CA ILE A 218 1.59 -1.88 18.14
C ILE A 218 2.16 -2.56 19.38
N LYS A 219 1.31 -3.24 20.15
CA LYS A 219 1.72 -3.98 21.34
C LYS A 219 2.27 -5.34 20.94
N LYS A 220 3.40 -5.71 21.53
CA LYS A 220 3.90 -7.07 21.46
C LYS A 220 2.98 -7.96 22.31
N LYS A 221 2.45 -9.02 21.74
CA LYS A 221 1.71 -10.06 22.48
C LYS A 221 2.67 -10.97 23.22
#